data_6daff7288fa0562aacc2ee5e4e28b594
#
_entry.id   6daff7288fa0562aacc2ee5e4e28b594
#
_cell.length_a   1.000
_cell.length_b   1.000
_cell.length_c   1.000
_cell.angle_alpha   90.00
_cell.angle_beta   90.00
_cell.angle_gamma   90.00
#
_symmetry.space_group_name_H-M   'P 1'
#
loop_
_entity.id
_entity.type
_entity.pdbx_description
1 polymer ?
#
loop_
_entity_poly.entity_id
_entity_poly.type
_entity_poly.pdbx_seq_one_letter_code
_entity_poly.pdbx_strand_id
1 'polypeptide(L)'
;MEIITSIINRLSKYEWLNRLFPGVFLVLMAKALQCPMFSPDNWLETLGVYMLWGELSSRVGALVIEPLLKHAHIVRFAEYGDYQDYQALHKEIANMLMTNANFARTLCALGLLVELLRFSVVLPCCSHIACVAFGWRDVAVLAWIMLFLFAYCRQVNFLVARIEKFKNDSCPKS
;
A
#
# COMPACT_ATOMS: atom_id res chain seq x y z
N MET A 1 -17.42 18.19 -18.90
CA MET A 1 -17.74 16.80 -18.51
C MET A 1 -16.93 15.78 -19.32
N GLU A 2 -16.75 15.97 -20.62
CA GLU A 2 -16.00 15.05 -21.52
C GLU A 2 -14.53 14.84 -21.11
N ILE A 3 -13.81 15.89 -20.67
CA ILE A 3 -12.41 15.78 -20.24
C ILE A 3 -12.26 14.85 -19.05
N ILE A 4 -13.17 14.92 -18.07
CA ILE A 4 -13.17 14.08 -16.87
C ILE A 4 -13.40 12.62 -17.26
N THR A 5 -14.39 12.36 -18.11
CA THR A 5 -14.68 11.02 -18.61
C THR A 5 -13.50 10.42 -19.40
N SER A 6 -12.80 11.26 -20.19
CA SER A 6 -11.61 10.84 -20.92
C SER A 6 -10.44 10.48 -19.98
N ILE A 7 -10.22 11.26 -18.91
CA ILE A 7 -9.18 10.97 -17.91
C ILE A 7 -9.53 9.68 -17.16
N ILE A 8 -10.77 9.54 -16.70
CA ILE A 8 -11.24 8.35 -15.98
C ILE A 8 -11.07 7.08 -16.81
N ASN A 9 -11.42 7.14 -18.10
CA ASN A 9 -11.30 5.99 -18.99
C ASN A 9 -9.85 5.62 -19.35
N ARG A 10 -8.89 6.54 -19.18
CA ARG A 10 -7.47 6.28 -19.43
C ARG A 10 -6.73 5.72 -18.23
N LEU A 11 -7.25 5.94 -17.01
CA LEU A 11 -6.64 5.39 -15.81
C LEU A 11 -6.84 3.86 -15.75
N SER A 12 -5.74 3.14 -15.66
CA SER A 12 -5.78 1.70 -15.48
C SER A 12 -6.36 1.31 -14.11
N LYS A 13 -6.89 0.09 -13.97
CA LYS A 13 -7.34 -0.43 -12.65
C LYS A 13 -6.22 -0.37 -11.59
N TYR A 14 -4.97 -0.53 -12.02
CA TYR A 14 -3.81 -0.43 -11.16
C TYR A 14 -3.64 0.98 -10.59
N GLU A 15 -3.80 2.02 -11.41
CA GLU A 15 -3.66 3.41 -10.98
C GLU A 15 -4.76 3.83 -10.02
N TRP A 16 -5.99 3.39 -10.25
CA TRP A 16 -7.10 3.61 -9.33
C TRP A 16 -6.83 2.97 -7.96
N LEU A 17 -6.50 1.68 -7.93
CA LEU A 17 -6.35 0.93 -6.70
C LEU A 17 -5.08 1.31 -5.93
N ASN A 18 -3.95 1.50 -6.63
CA ASN A 18 -2.67 1.67 -5.95
C ASN A 18 -2.24 3.13 -5.77
N ARG A 19 -2.87 4.08 -6.44
CA ARG A 19 -2.52 5.49 -6.35
C ARG A 19 -3.67 6.36 -5.86
N LEU A 20 -4.80 6.37 -6.59
CA LEU A 20 -5.86 7.30 -6.26
C LEU A 20 -6.56 6.93 -4.95
N PHE A 21 -6.98 5.68 -4.81
CA PHE A 21 -7.74 5.23 -3.65
C PHE A 21 -6.96 5.41 -2.32
N PRO A 22 -5.69 4.98 -2.20
CA PRO A 22 -4.90 5.22 -1.00
C PRO A 22 -4.69 6.71 -0.71
N GLY A 23 -4.52 7.55 -1.73
CA GLY A 23 -4.36 8.99 -1.54
C GLY A 23 -5.62 9.66 -1.00
N VAL A 24 -6.79 9.33 -1.56
CA VAL A 24 -8.09 9.80 -1.02
C VAL A 24 -8.22 9.37 0.44
N PHE A 25 -7.92 8.11 0.73
CA PHE A 25 -8.06 7.56 2.07
C PHE A 25 -7.12 8.23 3.07
N LEU A 26 -5.86 8.49 2.68
CA LEU A 26 -4.89 9.23 3.49
C LEU A 26 -5.41 10.63 3.86
N VAL A 27 -5.91 11.37 2.88
CA VAL A 27 -6.42 12.73 3.12
C VAL A 27 -7.67 12.71 4.00
N LEU A 28 -8.57 11.75 3.80
CA LEU A 28 -9.75 11.60 4.65
C LEU A 28 -9.38 11.26 6.10
N MET A 29 -8.44 10.33 6.30
CA MET A 29 -7.93 9.97 7.63
C MET A 29 -7.21 11.14 8.30
N ALA A 30 -6.37 11.85 7.57
CA ALA A 30 -5.70 13.04 8.08
C ALA A 30 -6.68 14.15 8.51
N LYS A 31 -7.74 14.39 7.72
CA LYS A 31 -8.83 15.29 8.09
C LYS A 31 -9.57 14.83 9.35
N ALA A 32 -9.90 13.55 9.45
CA ALA A 32 -10.56 12.98 10.62
C ALA A 32 -9.72 13.10 11.90
N LEU A 33 -8.38 13.07 11.75
CA LEU A 33 -7.42 13.26 12.83
C LEU A 33 -7.03 14.72 13.07
N GLN A 34 -7.67 15.66 12.36
CA GLN A 34 -7.39 17.10 12.41
C GLN A 34 -5.94 17.47 12.07
N CYS A 35 -5.26 16.63 11.27
CA CYS A 35 -3.93 16.94 10.77
C CYS A 35 -4.03 18.02 9.69
N PRO A 36 -3.20 19.07 9.74
CA PRO A 36 -3.15 20.06 8.68
C PRO A 36 -2.63 19.42 7.40
N MET A 37 -3.48 19.34 6.40
CA MET A 37 -3.10 18.87 5.08
C MET A 37 -3.45 19.92 4.03
N PHE A 38 -2.66 19.93 2.97
CA PHE A 38 -2.94 20.77 1.81
C PHE A 38 -4.30 20.37 1.22
N SER A 39 -5.24 21.32 1.23
CA SER A 39 -6.60 21.16 0.71
C SER A 39 -6.80 22.20 -0.40
N PRO A 40 -6.50 21.87 -1.65
CA PRO A 40 -6.66 22.80 -2.77
C PRO A 40 -8.14 23.08 -3.02
N ASP A 41 -8.44 24.28 -3.50
CA ASP A 41 -9.79 24.72 -3.80
C ASP A 41 -10.30 24.21 -5.15
N ASN A 42 -9.37 23.79 -6.03
CA ASN A 42 -9.69 23.30 -7.36
C ASN A 42 -9.76 21.75 -7.37
N TRP A 43 -10.79 21.18 -8.00
CA TRP A 43 -10.98 19.72 -8.10
C TRP A 43 -9.82 19.02 -8.81
N LEU A 44 -9.20 19.66 -9.82
CA LEU A 44 -8.07 19.07 -10.56
C LEU A 44 -6.81 19.00 -9.69
N GLU A 45 -6.55 20.05 -8.92
CA GLU A 45 -5.45 20.08 -7.94
C GLU A 45 -5.69 19.05 -6.84
N THR A 46 -6.94 18.92 -6.38
CA THR A 46 -7.34 17.91 -5.39
C THR A 46 -7.05 16.50 -5.89
N LEU A 47 -7.38 16.21 -7.15
CA LEU A 47 -7.08 14.92 -7.77
C LEU A 47 -5.57 14.67 -7.85
N GLY A 48 -4.80 15.69 -8.24
CA GLY A 48 -3.34 15.64 -8.27
C GLY A 48 -2.74 15.34 -6.89
N VAL A 49 -3.24 16.02 -5.85
CA VAL A 49 -2.82 15.80 -4.46
C VAL A 49 -3.12 14.37 -4.01
N TYR A 50 -4.30 13.84 -4.32
CA TYR A 50 -4.65 12.44 -3.99
C TYR A 50 -3.73 11.45 -4.67
N MET A 51 -3.45 11.63 -5.97
CA MET A 51 -2.52 10.76 -6.70
C MET A 51 -1.10 10.82 -6.13
N LEU A 52 -0.63 12.00 -5.76
CA LEU A 52 0.69 12.20 -5.17
C LEU A 52 0.82 11.52 -3.80
N TRP A 53 -0.16 11.67 -2.93
CA TRP A 53 -0.17 11.01 -1.63
C TRP A 53 -0.30 9.50 -1.74
N GLY A 54 -1.06 9.00 -2.72
CA GLY A 54 -1.15 7.58 -2.99
C GLY A 54 0.16 7.00 -3.52
N GLU A 55 0.84 7.70 -4.43
CA GLU A 55 2.17 7.31 -4.91
C GLU A 55 3.19 7.31 -3.77
N LEU A 56 3.19 8.35 -2.92
CA LEU A 56 4.07 8.42 -1.75
C LEU A 56 3.83 7.22 -0.82
N SER A 57 2.57 6.89 -0.52
CA SER A 57 2.22 5.72 0.30
C SER A 57 2.73 4.42 -0.33
N SER A 58 2.60 4.27 -1.64
CA SER A 58 3.10 3.11 -2.37
C SER A 58 4.63 3.00 -2.29
N ARG A 59 5.36 4.12 -2.42
CA ARG A 59 6.83 4.16 -2.29
C ARG A 59 7.30 3.84 -0.88
N VAL A 60 6.64 4.40 0.13
CA VAL A 60 6.93 4.06 1.54
C VAL A 60 6.71 2.57 1.78
N GLY A 61 5.63 1.99 1.24
CA GLY A 61 5.39 0.56 1.30
C GLY A 61 6.54 -0.27 0.71
N ALA A 62 7.04 0.12 -0.46
CA ALA A 62 8.12 -0.59 -1.13
C ALA A 62 9.49 -0.41 -0.45
N LEU A 63 9.77 0.79 0.06
CA LEU A 63 11.09 1.11 0.62
C LEU A 63 11.23 0.75 2.10
N VAL A 64 10.13 0.69 2.84
CA VAL A 64 10.15 0.45 4.29
C VAL A 64 9.56 -0.92 4.64
N ILE A 65 8.32 -1.19 4.24
CA ILE A 65 7.61 -2.40 4.67
C ILE A 65 8.23 -3.65 4.05
N GLU A 66 8.48 -3.63 2.76
CA GLU A 66 9.00 -4.80 2.05
C GLU A 66 10.40 -5.23 2.56
N PRO A 67 11.40 -4.33 2.70
CA PRO A 67 12.68 -4.70 3.26
C PRO A 67 12.60 -5.17 4.72
N LEU A 68 11.74 -4.54 5.54
CA LEU A 68 11.52 -4.96 6.93
C LEU A 68 10.99 -6.39 7.02
N LEU A 69 9.99 -6.75 6.23
CA LEU A 69 9.43 -8.09 6.19
C LEU A 69 10.40 -9.13 5.65
N LYS A 70 11.21 -8.73 4.65
CA LYS A 70 12.27 -9.56 4.11
C LYS A 70 13.36 -9.81 5.14
N HIS A 71 13.78 -8.77 5.86
CA HIS A 71 14.78 -8.89 6.93
C HIS A 71 14.27 -9.74 8.11
N ALA A 72 12.99 -9.59 8.46
CA ALA A 72 12.34 -10.39 9.50
C ALA A 72 12.04 -11.84 9.08
N HIS A 73 12.36 -12.24 7.85
CA HIS A 73 12.09 -13.56 7.27
C HIS A 73 10.59 -13.97 7.30
N ILE A 74 9.70 -12.99 7.40
CA ILE A 74 8.24 -13.22 7.42
C ILE A 74 7.73 -13.55 6.02
N VAL A 75 8.34 -12.92 4.99
CA VAL A 75 7.97 -13.11 3.59
C VAL A 75 9.19 -13.59 2.80
N ARG A 76 9.01 -14.66 2.05
CA ARG A 76 9.99 -15.14 1.06
C ARG A 76 9.50 -14.73 -0.32
N PHE A 77 10.38 -14.19 -1.14
CA PHE A 77 10.08 -13.88 -2.53
C PHE A 77 10.64 -14.98 -3.42
N ALA A 78 9.91 -15.31 -4.48
CA ALA A 78 10.42 -16.20 -5.53
C ALA A 78 11.62 -15.53 -6.25
N GLU A 79 12.48 -16.32 -6.83
CA GLU A 79 13.53 -15.81 -7.69
C GLU A 79 12.92 -15.09 -8.90
N TYR A 80 13.56 -14.02 -9.33
CA TYR A 80 13.03 -13.17 -10.39
C TYR A 80 12.82 -13.91 -11.70
N GLY A 81 13.72 -14.85 -12.03
CA GLY A 81 13.60 -15.71 -13.22
C GLY A 81 12.35 -16.60 -13.17
N ASP A 82 12.14 -17.29 -12.04
CA ASP A 82 10.97 -18.16 -11.85
C ASP A 82 9.65 -17.37 -11.94
N TYR A 83 9.65 -16.12 -11.44
CA TYR A 83 8.50 -15.23 -11.57
C TYR A 83 8.23 -14.82 -13.02
N GLN A 84 9.28 -14.51 -13.80
CA GLN A 84 9.13 -14.16 -15.22
C GLN A 84 8.57 -15.33 -16.04
N ASP A 85 9.07 -16.55 -15.82
CA ASP A 85 8.59 -17.75 -16.49
C ASP A 85 7.11 -18.03 -16.17
N TYR A 86 6.74 -17.90 -14.89
CA TYR A 86 5.36 -18.03 -14.47
C TYR A 86 4.47 -16.94 -15.07
N GLN A 87 4.93 -15.68 -15.10
CA GLN A 87 4.20 -14.56 -15.67
C GLN A 87 4.01 -14.69 -17.17
N ALA A 88 4.97 -15.24 -17.90
CA ALA A 88 4.86 -15.43 -19.35
C ALA A 88 3.68 -16.34 -19.71
N LEU A 89 3.40 -17.37 -18.91
CA LEU A 89 2.31 -18.34 -19.14
C LEU A 89 0.99 -17.94 -18.45
N HIS A 90 1.06 -17.26 -17.30
CA HIS A 90 -0.11 -16.94 -16.45
C HIS A 90 -0.24 -15.45 -16.17
N LYS A 91 -0.07 -14.60 -17.19
CA LYS A 91 0.05 -13.15 -17.10
C LYS A 91 -1.10 -12.48 -16.30
N GLU A 92 -2.34 -12.85 -16.56
CA GLU A 92 -3.49 -12.24 -15.91
C GLU A 92 -3.52 -12.53 -14.40
N ILE A 93 -3.29 -13.78 -14.02
CA ILE A 93 -3.30 -14.22 -12.63
C ILE A 93 -2.12 -13.62 -11.87
N ALA A 94 -0.92 -13.66 -12.46
CA ALA A 94 0.28 -13.07 -11.87
C ALA A 94 0.10 -11.56 -11.62
N ASN A 95 -0.40 -10.83 -12.62
CA ASN A 95 -0.66 -9.40 -12.50
C ASN A 95 -1.74 -9.07 -11.45
N MET A 96 -2.82 -9.86 -11.39
CA MET A 96 -3.87 -9.67 -10.40
C MET A 96 -3.34 -9.87 -8.98
N LEU A 97 -2.58 -10.94 -8.73
CA LEU A 97 -2.01 -11.24 -7.42
C LEU A 97 -1.01 -10.16 -6.98
N MET A 98 -0.15 -9.73 -7.92
CA MET A 98 0.82 -8.66 -7.67
C MET A 98 0.12 -7.33 -7.37
N THR A 99 -0.93 -6.99 -8.13
CA THR A 99 -1.72 -5.77 -7.90
C THR A 99 -2.38 -5.79 -6.52
N ASN A 100 -2.97 -6.90 -6.12
CA ASN A 100 -3.58 -7.04 -4.80
C ASN A 100 -2.55 -6.99 -3.66
N ALA A 101 -1.37 -7.61 -3.84
CA ALA A 101 -0.28 -7.52 -2.88
C ALA A 101 0.21 -6.08 -2.74
N ASN A 102 0.47 -5.38 -3.85
CA ASN A 102 0.89 -3.99 -3.84
C ASN A 102 -0.16 -3.08 -3.17
N PHE A 103 -1.44 -3.31 -3.42
CA PHE A 103 -2.52 -2.57 -2.79
C PHE A 103 -2.53 -2.76 -1.27
N ALA A 104 -2.45 -4.00 -0.77
CA ALA A 104 -2.41 -4.30 0.66
C ALA A 104 -1.17 -3.65 1.32
N ARG A 105 0.01 -3.73 0.67
CA ARG A 105 1.23 -3.06 1.14
C ARG A 105 1.07 -1.54 1.22
N THR A 106 0.45 -0.94 0.22
CA THR A 106 0.20 0.51 0.17
C THR A 106 -0.75 0.95 1.28
N LEU A 107 -1.79 0.16 1.58
CA LEU A 107 -2.71 0.45 2.68
C LEU A 107 -2.06 0.26 4.07
N CYS A 108 -1.13 -0.68 4.20
CA CYS A 108 -0.30 -0.80 5.40
C CYS A 108 0.58 0.45 5.59
N ALA A 109 1.26 0.90 4.52
CA ALA A 109 2.09 2.11 4.54
C ALA A 109 1.29 3.38 4.85
N LEU A 110 0.06 3.44 4.37
CA LEU A 110 -0.88 4.52 4.68
C LEU A 110 -1.13 4.62 6.19
N GLY A 111 -1.38 3.52 6.86
CA GLY A 111 -1.53 3.51 8.33
C GLY A 111 -0.30 4.06 9.04
N LEU A 112 0.90 3.66 8.61
CA LEU A 112 2.16 4.19 9.16
C LEU A 112 2.32 5.69 8.91
N LEU A 113 1.99 6.18 7.71
CA LEU A 113 2.05 7.61 7.38
C LEU A 113 1.06 8.44 8.22
N VAL A 114 -0.14 7.92 8.44
CA VAL A 114 -1.15 8.58 9.31
C VAL A 114 -0.60 8.74 10.73
N GLU A 115 0.01 7.72 11.30
CA GLU A 115 0.61 7.81 12.63
C GLU A 115 1.80 8.78 12.65
N LEU A 116 2.68 8.74 11.66
CA LEU A 116 3.79 9.68 11.55
C LEU A 116 3.32 11.14 11.46
N LEU A 117 2.31 11.41 10.65
CA LEU A 117 1.71 12.74 10.54
C LEU A 117 1.13 13.19 11.88
N ARG A 118 0.43 12.30 12.56
CA ARG A 118 -0.13 12.59 13.89
C ARG A 118 0.96 12.91 14.90
N PHE A 119 2.00 12.11 14.99
CA PHE A 119 3.13 12.37 15.88
C PHE A 119 3.82 13.70 15.56
N SER A 120 4.00 14.04 14.28
CA SER A 120 4.65 15.30 13.89
C SER A 120 3.82 16.53 14.26
N VAL A 121 2.50 16.42 14.39
CA VAL A 121 1.64 17.52 14.83
C VAL A 121 1.61 17.63 16.36
N VAL A 122 1.63 16.53 17.07
CA VAL A 122 1.53 16.48 18.54
C VAL A 122 2.83 16.88 19.22
N LEU A 123 3.99 16.44 18.67
CA LEU A 123 5.31 16.73 19.24
C LEU A 123 5.61 18.22 19.48
N PRO A 124 5.36 19.16 18.54
CA PRO A 124 5.63 20.57 18.78
C PRO A 124 4.66 21.23 19.77
N CYS A 125 3.45 20.67 19.98
CA CYS A 125 2.46 21.23 20.90
C CYS A 125 2.66 20.78 22.36
N CYS A 126 3.39 19.69 22.59
CA CYS A 126 3.57 19.11 23.91
C CYS A 126 5.03 19.24 24.37
N SER A 127 5.32 20.16 25.27
CA SER A 127 6.62 20.26 25.98
C SER A 127 6.91 19.04 26.89
N HIS A 128 5.93 18.14 27.07
CA HIS A 128 6.08 16.90 27.81
C HIS A 128 5.66 15.70 26.96
N ILE A 129 6.57 14.78 26.71
CA ILE A 129 6.38 13.50 25.99
C ILE A 129 5.22 12.66 26.57
N ALA A 130 4.83 12.92 27.81
CA ALA A 130 3.74 12.21 28.52
C ALA A 130 2.32 12.53 28.01
N CYS A 131 2.14 13.52 27.12
CA CYS A 131 0.80 13.95 26.65
C CYS A 131 0.29 13.19 25.40
N VAL A 132 1.06 12.26 24.86
CA VAL A 132 0.54 11.38 23.79
C VAL A 132 -0.29 10.28 24.45
N ALA A 133 -1.50 10.61 24.88
CA ALA A 133 -2.42 9.60 25.40
C ALA A 133 -2.77 8.60 24.28
N PHE A 134 -2.33 7.37 24.45
CA PHE A 134 -2.72 6.25 23.59
C PHE A 134 -4.24 6.04 23.71
N GLY A 135 -4.94 6.29 22.64
CA GLY A 135 -6.40 6.25 22.60
C GLY A 135 -6.94 5.13 21.71
N TRP A 136 -8.26 4.97 21.68
CA TRP A 136 -8.93 4.00 20.82
C TRP A 136 -8.60 4.18 19.33
N ARG A 137 -8.27 5.41 18.91
CA ARG A 137 -7.86 5.73 17.52
C ARG A 137 -6.54 5.05 17.14
N ASP A 138 -5.57 5.03 18.07
CA ASP A 138 -4.28 4.36 17.86
C ASP A 138 -4.48 2.85 17.74
N VAL A 139 -5.35 2.29 18.58
CA VAL A 139 -5.73 0.87 18.48
C VAL A 139 -6.35 0.56 17.12
N ALA A 140 -7.23 1.43 16.62
CA ALA A 140 -7.85 1.25 15.31
C ALA A 140 -6.83 1.31 14.17
N VAL A 141 -5.88 2.26 14.20
CA VAL A 141 -4.83 2.35 13.18
C VAL A 141 -3.86 1.18 13.27
N LEU A 142 -3.47 0.74 14.46
CA LEU A 142 -2.66 -0.47 14.64
C LEU A 142 -3.37 -1.72 14.11
N ALA A 143 -4.66 -1.89 14.40
CA ALA A 143 -5.46 -2.98 13.86
C ALA A 143 -5.53 -2.93 12.33
N TRP A 144 -5.66 -1.75 11.75
CA TRP A 144 -5.58 -1.52 10.31
C TRP A 144 -4.22 -1.96 9.74
N ILE A 145 -3.12 -1.50 10.32
CA ILE A 145 -1.77 -1.87 9.89
C ILE A 145 -1.60 -3.39 9.93
N MET A 146 -1.98 -4.04 11.05
CA MET A 146 -1.85 -5.49 11.21
C MET A 146 -2.71 -6.26 10.20
N LEU A 147 -3.94 -5.81 9.94
CA LEU A 147 -4.83 -6.43 8.95
C LEU A 147 -4.22 -6.43 7.56
N PHE A 148 -3.75 -5.26 7.10
CA PHE A 148 -3.19 -5.14 5.75
C PHE A 148 -1.78 -5.74 5.63
N LEU A 149 -1.02 -5.76 6.71
CA LEU A 149 0.23 -6.50 6.77
C LEU A 149 -0.01 -8.00 6.60
N PHE A 150 -0.97 -8.55 7.32
CA PHE A 150 -1.36 -9.95 7.19
C PHE A 150 -1.88 -10.28 5.79
N ALA A 151 -2.74 -9.41 5.23
CA ALA A 151 -3.24 -9.55 3.87
C ALA A 151 -2.11 -9.56 2.84
N TYR A 152 -1.13 -8.66 2.98
CA TYR A 152 0.06 -8.62 2.13
C TYR A 152 0.87 -9.92 2.21
N CYS A 153 1.24 -10.35 3.42
CA CYS A 153 2.00 -11.58 3.62
C CYS A 153 1.28 -12.80 3.03
N ARG A 154 -0.03 -12.89 3.22
CA ARG A 154 -0.85 -13.97 2.66
C ARG A 154 -0.83 -13.96 1.12
N GLN A 155 -0.97 -12.80 0.49
CA GLN A 155 -0.97 -12.67 -0.97
C GLN A 155 0.40 -13.05 -1.57
N VAL A 156 1.49 -12.57 -0.97
CA VAL A 156 2.84 -12.90 -1.44
C VAL A 156 3.13 -14.39 -1.27
N ASN A 157 2.82 -14.98 -0.12
CA ASN A 157 3.02 -16.40 0.12
C ASN A 157 2.20 -17.26 -0.87
N PHE A 158 0.97 -16.83 -1.19
CA PHE A 158 0.15 -17.51 -2.17
C PHE A 158 0.74 -17.45 -3.59
N LEU A 159 1.30 -16.30 -3.97
CA LEU A 159 2.00 -16.15 -5.25
C LEU A 159 3.23 -17.05 -5.32
N VAL A 160 4.06 -17.04 -4.28
CA VAL A 160 5.27 -17.88 -4.20
C VAL A 160 4.93 -19.37 -4.30
N ALA A 161 3.92 -19.83 -3.55
CA ALA A 161 3.49 -21.22 -3.60
C ALA A 161 3.02 -21.65 -5.00
N ARG A 162 2.40 -20.75 -5.77
CA ARG A 162 2.01 -21.03 -7.16
C ARG A 162 3.21 -21.12 -8.09
N ILE A 163 4.21 -20.25 -7.91
CA ILE A 163 5.45 -20.26 -8.70
C ILE A 163 6.23 -21.54 -8.41
N GLU A 164 6.38 -21.93 -7.15
CA GLU A 164 7.06 -23.17 -6.75
C GLU A 164 6.36 -24.41 -7.32
N LYS A 165 5.03 -24.45 -7.29
CA LYS A 165 4.26 -25.53 -7.91
C LYS A 165 4.52 -25.59 -9.41
N PHE A 166 4.45 -24.48 -10.11
CA PHE A 166 4.72 -24.38 -11.54
C PHE A 166 6.13 -24.88 -11.88
N LYS A 167 7.15 -24.50 -11.10
CA LYS A 167 8.54 -24.95 -11.27
C LYS A 167 8.67 -26.46 -11.13
N ASN A 168 8.02 -27.04 -10.11
CA ASN A 168 8.03 -28.50 -9.89
C ASN A 168 7.32 -29.28 -11.00
N ASP A 169 6.24 -28.72 -11.55
CA ASP A 169 5.48 -29.33 -12.64
C ASP A 169 6.25 -29.25 -13.99
N SER A 170 7.06 -28.19 -14.17
CA SER A 170 7.85 -27.94 -15.39
C SER A 170 9.17 -28.71 -15.42
N CYS A 171 9.74 -29.06 -14.26
CA CYS A 171 10.94 -29.90 -14.13
C CYS A 171 10.63 -31.13 -13.27
N PRO A 172 9.98 -32.18 -13.82
CA PRO A 172 9.81 -33.40 -13.08
C PRO A 172 11.20 -33.94 -12.74
N LYS A 173 11.46 -34.12 -11.43
CA LYS A 173 12.72 -34.75 -10.97
C LYS A 173 12.85 -36.11 -11.61
N SER A 174 13.81 -36.23 -12.54
CA SER A 174 14.27 -37.52 -13.10
C SER A 174 14.98 -38.34 -12.03
#